data_1c76bbd023d74a199ee440a7eca0b888
#
_entry.id   1c76bbd023d74a199ee440a7eca0b888
#
_cell.length_a   1.000
_cell.length_b   1.000
_cell.length_c   1.000
_cell.angle_alpha   90.00
_cell.angle_beta   90.00
_cell.angle_gamma   90.00
#
_symmetry.space_group_name_H-M   'P 1'
#
loop_
_entity.id
_entity.type
_entity.pdbx_description
1 polymer ?
#
loop_
_entity_poly.entity_id
_entity_poly.type
_entity_poly.pdbx_seq_one_letter_code
_entity_poly.pdbx_strand_id
1 'polypeptide(L)'
;MRFISQTIIYSYLGGNFTMANKWVYMFDEGDMTMRNLLGGKGANLAEMTKIGLPVPQGFTVTTEACTQYYEDGRQINDEIMAQIMDGVKKMEEINGKKFGDSKNPLLVSVRSGARASMPGMMDTILNLGLNDDVVATMIKGNPDPTFERFVYDSYRRFIQMFSDVVMEVGKKYFEQLIDKMKEEKGVKYDVDLTAQDLKTLAEQFKAEYKNQLG
;
A
#
# COMPACT_ATOMS: atom_id res chain seq x y z
N MET A 1 -6.13 36.22 -7.42
CA MET A 1 -5.28 37.10 -8.24
C MET A 1 -3.79 36.73 -8.29
N ARG A 2 -3.29 35.72 -7.58
CA ARG A 2 -1.87 35.30 -7.64
C ARG A 2 -1.54 34.21 -8.68
N PHE A 3 -2.53 33.54 -9.23
CA PHE A 3 -2.34 32.48 -10.25
C PHE A 3 -2.15 33.02 -11.68
N ILE A 4 -2.63 34.21 -11.98
CA ILE A 4 -2.56 34.79 -13.32
C ILE A 4 -1.18 35.44 -13.60
N SER A 5 -0.47 35.87 -12.57
CA SER A 5 0.83 36.54 -12.73
C SER A 5 2.00 35.59 -13.03
N GLN A 6 1.96 34.34 -12.58
CA GLN A 6 3.01 33.37 -12.86
C GLN A 6 2.93 32.79 -14.27
N THR A 7 1.74 32.60 -14.80
CA THR A 7 1.51 32.09 -16.17
C THR A 7 1.98 33.08 -17.25
N ILE A 8 1.88 34.40 -16.99
CA ILE A 8 2.28 35.43 -17.94
C ILE A 8 3.81 35.60 -18.03
N ILE A 9 4.53 35.38 -16.95
CA ILE A 9 6.00 35.55 -16.93
C ILE A 9 6.71 34.43 -17.69
N TYR A 10 6.16 33.20 -17.67
CA TYR A 10 6.75 32.05 -18.36
C TYR A 10 6.48 31.98 -19.86
N SER A 11 5.37 32.54 -20.34
CA SER A 11 5.09 32.63 -21.79
C SER A 11 6.08 33.57 -22.53
N TYR A 12 6.76 34.42 -21.81
CA TYR A 12 7.78 35.33 -22.40
C TYR A 12 9.15 34.67 -22.62
N LEU A 13 9.39 33.48 -22.03
CA LEU A 13 10.68 32.77 -22.11
C LEU A 13 10.73 31.65 -23.15
N GLY A 14 9.71 31.51 -24.02
CA GLY A 14 9.76 30.64 -25.19
C GLY A 14 9.87 29.13 -24.90
N GLY A 15 9.59 28.67 -23.67
CA GLY A 15 9.51 27.25 -23.36
C GLY A 15 8.09 26.71 -23.66
N ASN A 16 7.99 25.65 -24.44
CA ASN A 16 6.77 24.85 -24.53
C ASN A 16 6.42 24.30 -23.13
N PHE A 17 5.52 24.96 -22.42
CA PHE A 17 4.99 24.45 -21.16
C PHE A 17 3.93 23.41 -21.51
N THR A 18 4.34 22.16 -21.63
CA THR A 18 3.42 21.06 -21.40
C THR A 18 3.08 21.12 -19.92
N MET A 19 1.83 21.42 -19.57
CA MET A 19 1.38 21.27 -18.18
C MET A 19 1.67 19.83 -17.80
N ALA A 20 2.54 19.64 -16.80
CA ALA A 20 2.86 18.33 -16.29
C ALA A 20 1.55 17.62 -15.90
N ASN A 21 1.33 16.42 -16.39
CA ASN A 21 0.12 15.67 -16.07
C ASN A 21 0.10 15.41 -14.57
N LYS A 22 -1.07 15.60 -13.93
CA LYS A 22 -1.24 15.27 -12.52
C LYS A 22 -1.66 13.82 -12.41
N TRP A 23 -0.70 12.96 -12.08
CA TRP A 23 -0.87 11.52 -11.97
C TRP A 23 -1.30 11.04 -10.59
N VAL A 24 -1.09 11.85 -9.54
CA VAL A 24 -1.34 11.52 -8.15
C VAL A 24 -2.19 12.59 -7.49
N TYR A 25 -3.24 12.16 -6.81
CA TYR A 25 -4.17 13.02 -6.06
C TYR A 25 -4.23 12.57 -4.61
N MET A 26 -3.91 13.46 -3.66
CA MET A 26 -4.23 13.24 -2.26
C MET A 26 -5.75 13.15 -2.08
N PHE A 27 -6.22 12.49 -1.02
CA PHE A 27 -7.67 12.32 -0.83
C PHE A 27 -8.43 13.63 -0.63
N ASP A 28 -7.78 14.70 -0.17
CA ASP A 28 -8.35 16.04 -0.05
C ASP A 28 -8.33 16.85 -1.36
N GLU A 29 -7.70 16.35 -2.41
CA GLU A 29 -7.61 17.01 -3.72
C GLU A 29 -8.66 16.54 -4.73
N GLY A 30 -9.51 15.59 -4.36
CA GLY A 30 -10.51 14.99 -5.23
C GLY A 30 -11.92 15.01 -4.66
N ASP A 31 -12.86 14.49 -5.44
CA ASP A 31 -14.24 14.26 -5.01
C ASP A 31 -14.94 13.17 -5.86
N MET A 32 -16.22 12.91 -5.55
CA MET A 32 -17.04 11.90 -6.21
C MET A 32 -17.22 12.11 -7.71
N THR A 33 -17.11 13.35 -8.22
CA THR A 33 -17.27 13.66 -9.65
C THR A 33 -16.08 13.16 -10.47
N MET A 34 -14.92 12.95 -9.83
CA MET A 34 -13.68 12.51 -10.46
C MET A 34 -13.57 10.98 -10.61
N ARG A 35 -14.68 10.27 -10.62
CA ARG A 35 -14.72 8.80 -10.63
C ARG A 35 -13.98 8.17 -11.82
N ASN A 36 -14.03 8.81 -12.97
CA ASN A 36 -13.31 8.32 -14.16
C ASN A 36 -11.80 8.41 -14.01
N LEU A 37 -11.31 9.43 -13.30
CA LEU A 37 -9.89 9.70 -13.07
C LEU A 37 -9.35 8.94 -11.87
N LEU A 38 -10.08 8.95 -10.74
CA LEU A 38 -9.63 8.36 -9.48
C LEU A 38 -10.09 6.90 -9.27
N GLY A 39 -10.92 6.38 -10.18
CA GLY A 39 -11.61 5.12 -9.97
C GLY A 39 -12.70 5.23 -8.90
N GLY A 40 -13.53 4.18 -8.77
CA GLY A 40 -14.62 4.19 -7.80
C GLY A 40 -14.17 4.31 -6.34
N LYS A 41 -13.11 3.58 -5.95
CA LYS A 41 -12.56 3.62 -4.58
C LYS A 41 -11.90 4.96 -4.26
N GLY A 42 -11.07 5.48 -5.18
CA GLY A 42 -10.38 6.76 -4.99
C GLY A 42 -11.35 7.91 -4.86
N ALA A 43 -12.34 8.03 -5.75
CA ALA A 43 -13.36 9.06 -5.69
C ALA A 43 -14.21 8.99 -4.41
N ASN A 44 -14.56 7.77 -3.95
CA ASN A 44 -15.29 7.60 -2.69
C ASN A 44 -14.46 8.03 -1.48
N LEU A 45 -13.16 7.66 -1.42
CA LEU A 45 -12.28 8.08 -0.32
C LEU A 45 -12.08 9.59 -0.32
N ALA A 46 -11.93 10.21 -1.49
CA ALA A 46 -11.83 11.66 -1.61
C ALA A 46 -13.12 12.36 -1.13
N GLU A 47 -14.29 11.87 -1.54
CA GLU A 47 -15.57 12.43 -1.07
C GLU A 47 -15.74 12.28 0.44
N MET A 48 -15.43 11.10 1.00
CA MET A 48 -15.48 10.86 2.44
C MET A 48 -14.56 11.82 3.20
N THR A 49 -13.37 12.08 2.68
CA THR A 49 -12.44 13.07 3.25
C THR A 49 -13.02 14.47 3.20
N LYS A 50 -13.58 14.85 2.05
CA LYS A 50 -14.18 16.17 1.80
C LYS A 50 -15.35 16.47 2.74
N ILE A 51 -16.21 15.49 3.04
CA ILE A 51 -17.34 15.65 3.96
C ILE A 51 -16.95 15.46 5.44
N GLY A 52 -15.65 15.32 5.75
CA GLY A 52 -15.12 15.30 7.11
C GLY A 52 -15.22 13.96 7.82
N LEU A 53 -15.41 12.84 7.11
CA LEU A 53 -15.31 11.52 7.73
C LEU A 53 -13.85 11.19 8.11
N PRO A 54 -13.63 10.39 9.16
CA PRO A 54 -12.29 10.04 9.64
C PRO A 54 -11.61 9.02 8.70
N VAL A 55 -11.25 9.48 7.50
CA VAL A 55 -10.50 8.68 6.52
C VAL A 55 -9.01 8.82 6.83
N PRO A 56 -8.26 7.72 6.96
CA PRO A 56 -6.81 7.77 7.03
C PRO A 56 -6.24 8.51 5.82
N GLN A 57 -5.16 9.26 6.03
CA GLN A 57 -4.48 9.99 4.95
C GLN A 57 -3.98 9.03 3.88
N GLY A 58 -4.09 9.46 2.62
CA GLY A 58 -3.68 8.66 1.49
C GLY A 58 -3.78 9.44 0.17
N PHE A 59 -3.38 8.77 -0.90
CA PHE A 59 -3.49 9.31 -2.25
C PHE A 59 -3.97 8.24 -3.24
N THR A 60 -4.42 8.69 -4.40
CA THR A 60 -4.81 7.85 -5.53
C THR A 60 -3.90 8.12 -6.71
N VAL A 61 -3.30 7.07 -7.26
CA VAL A 61 -2.68 7.10 -8.59
C VAL A 61 -3.80 6.96 -9.61
N THR A 62 -3.85 7.87 -10.59
CA THR A 62 -4.97 8.01 -11.52
C THR A 62 -5.11 6.82 -12.48
N THR A 63 -6.30 6.67 -13.05
CA THR A 63 -6.54 5.71 -14.14
C THR A 63 -5.74 6.06 -15.41
N GLU A 64 -5.43 7.34 -15.61
CA GLU A 64 -4.59 7.82 -16.71
C GLU A 64 -3.13 7.37 -16.52
N ALA A 65 -2.60 7.43 -15.30
CA ALA A 65 -1.28 6.87 -14.98
C ALA A 65 -1.22 5.35 -15.26
N CYS A 66 -2.32 4.64 -14.99
CA CYS A 66 -2.42 3.21 -15.34
C CYS A 66 -2.40 3.01 -16.87
N THR A 67 -3.09 3.85 -17.63
CA THR A 67 -3.04 3.80 -19.11
C THR A 67 -1.63 4.07 -19.61
N GLN A 68 -0.99 5.12 -19.09
CA GLN A 68 0.38 5.48 -19.44
C GLN A 68 1.38 4.34 -19.15
N TYR A 69 1.23 3.65 -18.02
CA TYR A 69 2.04 2.47 -17.70
C TYR A 69 1.99 1.38 -18.79
N TYR A 70 0.81 1.12 -19.36
CA TYR A 70 0.69 0.15 -20.46
C TYR A 70 1.25 0.70 -21.78
N GLU A 71 1.08 1.98 -22.07
CA GLU A 71 1.65 2.64 -23.25
C GLU A 71 3.18 2.68 -23.21
N ASP A 72 3.75 2.87 -22.01
CA ASP A 72 5.20 2.83 -21.75
C ASP A 72 5.76 1.40 -21.64
N GLY A 73 5.03 0.39 -22.16
CA GLY A 73 5.49 -1.00 -22.18
C GLY A 73 5.54 -1.66 -20.80
N ARG A 74 4.61 -1.34 -19.94
CA ARG A 74 4.50 -1.81 -18.54
C ARG A 74 5.65 -1.30 -17.67
N GLN A 75 6.00 -0.06 -17.85
CA GLN A 75 6.99 0.64 -17.02
C GLN A 75 6.36 1.90 -16.40
N ILE A 76 6.72 2.17 -15.17
CA ILE A 76 6.36 3.43 -14.51
C ILE A 76 7.43 4.45 -14.89
N ASN A 77 7.05 5.49 -15.61
CA ASN A 77 7.98 6.54 -15.98
C ASN A 77 8.37 7.42 -14.78
N ASP A 78 9.46 8.18 -14.96
CA ASP A 78 10.05 8.98 -13.87
C ASP A 78 9.09 10.04 -13.32
N GLU A 79 8.22 10.61 -14.16
CA GLU A 79 7.25 11.63 -13.74
C GLU A 79 6.18 11.03 -12.80
N ILE A 80 5.61 9.88 -13.17
CA ILE A 80 4.64 9.17 -12.33
C ILE A 80 5.32 8.74 -11.02
N MET A 81 6.53 8.19 -11.09
CA MET A 81 7.27 7.76 -9.91
C MET A 81 7.59 8.93 -8.98
N ALA A 82 8.01 10.06 -9.51
CA ALA A 82 8.27 11.26 -8.71
C ALA A 82 7.03 11.76 -7.96
N GLN A 83 5.86 11.75 -8.63
CA GLN A 83 4.61 12.14 -7.98
C GLN A 83 4.15 11.13 -6.92
N ILE A 84 4.36 9.82 -7.13
CA ILE A 84 4.10 8.79 -6.11
C ILE A 84 4.99 9.04 -4.88
N MET A 85 6.27 9.28 -5.07
CA MET A 85 7.20 9.54 -3.97
C MET A 85 6.88 10.84 -3.22
N ASP A 86 6.43 11.88 -3.93
CA ASP A 86 5.93 13.11 -3.29
C ASP A 86 4.66 12.84 -2.46
N GLY A 87 3.74 12.01 -2.98
CA GLY A 87 2.57 11.56 -2.24
C GLY A 87 2.92 10.80 -0.95
N VAL A 88 3.90 9.89 -1.01
CA VAL A 88 4.41 9.18 0.17
C VAL A 88 4.99 10.16 1.18
N LYS A 89 5.82 11.13 0.73
CA LYS A 89 6.41 12.15 1.58
C LYS A 89 5.35 13.00 2.29
N LYS A 90 4.30 13.42 1.58
CA LYS A 90 3.17 14.14 2.17
C LYS A 90 2.45 13.32 3.24
N MET A 91 2.23 12.02 2.98
CA MET A 91 1.66 11.12 3.99
C MET A 91 2.55 11.00 5.22
N GLU A 92 3.87 10.91 5.05
CA GLU A 92 4.83 10.89 6.16
C GLU A 92 4.74 12.17 7.01
N GLU A 93 4.72 13.31 6.37
CA GLU A 93 4.63 14.63 7.04
C GLU A 93 3.33 14.78 7.82
N ILE A 94 2.18 14.43 7.22
CA ILE A 94 0.86 14.55 7.85
C ILE A 94 0.73 13.59 9.05
N ASN A 95 1.24 12.37 8.93
CA ASN A 95 1.13 11.36 10.00
C ASN A 95 2.23 11.48 11.05
N GLY A 96 3.30 12.25 10.81
CA GLY A 96 4.48 12.29 11.65
C GLY A 96 5.19 10.93 11.75
N LYS A 97 5.06 10.09 10.72
CA LYS A 97 5.62 8.74 10.63
C LYS A 97 6.46 8.63 9.36
N LYS A 98 7.30 7.60 9.27
CA LYS A 98 8.15 7.41 8.12
C LYS A 98 8.03 6.00 7.55
N PHE A 99 7.91 5.89 6.23
CA PHE A 99 7.86 4.61 5.54
C PHE A 99 9.20 3.89 5.63
N GLY A 100 9.19 2.65 6.13
CA GLY A 100 10.40 1.87 6.35
C GLY A 100 11.22 2.24 7.59
N ASP A 101 10.80 3.20 8.40
CA ASP A 101 11.45 3.52 9.68
C ASP A 101 11.08 2.48 10.73
N SER A 102 12.07 1.86 11.35
CA SER A 102 11.86 0.86 12.39
C SER A 102 11.31 1.44 13.70
N LYS A 103 11.53 2.73 13.99
CA LYS A 103 11.13 3.36 15.26
C LYS A 103 9.72 3.92 15.24
N ASN A 104 9.33 4.54 14.13
CA ASN A 104 8.02 5.15 13.96
C ASN A 104 7.46 4.86 12.56
N PRO A 105 7.12 3.59 12.26
CA PRO A 105 6.79 3.16 10.91
C PRO A 105 5.47 3.72 10.42
N LEU A 106 5.45 4.20 9.18
CA LEU A 106 4.23 4.41 8.42
C LEU A 106 3.85 3.08 7.74
N LEU A 107 2.75 2.49 8.17
CA LEU A 107 2.19 1.30 7.53
C LEU A 107 1.00 1.72 6.67
N VAL A 108 0.97 1.25 5.44
CA VAL A 108 -0.07 1.63 4.48
C VAL A 108 -0.80 0.40 3.91
N SER A 109 -2.03 0.63 3.46
CA SER A 109 -2.81 -0.33 2.69
C SER A 109 -2.80 0.09 1.23
N VAL A 110 -2.31 -0.75 0.33
CA VAL A 110 -2.35 -0.53 -1.11
C VAL A 110 -3.51 -1.32 -1.69
N ARG A 111 -4.33 -0.66 -2.49
CA ARG A 111 -5.52 -1.26 -3.10
C ARG A 111 -5.53 -0.96 -4.58
N SER A 112 -5.75 -1.99 -5.39
CA SER A 112 -6.06 -1.80 -6.80
C SER A 112 -7.41 -1.10 -6.96
N GLY A 113 -7.51 -0.23 -7.97
CA GLY A 113 -8.72 0.50 -8.31
C GLY A 113 -9.09 0.29 -9.77
N ALA A 114 -10.38 0.42 -10.10
CA ALA A 114 -10.87 0.45 -11.48
C ALA A 114 -12.07 1.41 -11.58
N ARG A 115 -12.36 1.87 -12.80
CA ARG A 115 -13.55 2.70 -13.09
C ARG A 115 -14.84 1.97 -12.72
N ALA A 116 -14.90 0.68 -13.04
CA ALA A 116 -15.95 -0.24 -12.62
C ALA A 116 -15.33 -1.36 -11.79
N SER A 117 -15.80 -1.56 -10.56
CA SER A 117 -15.29 -2.61 -9.69
C SER A 117 -16.40 -3.62 -9.40
N MET A 118 -16.07 -4.91 -9.51
CA MET A 118 -16.91 -5.99 -9.02
C MET A 118 -16.30 -6.58 -7.73
N PRO A 119 -17.15 -7.07 -6.81
CA PRO A 119 -16.64 -7.75 -5.63
C PRO A 119 -15.70 -8.91 -6.00
N GLY A 120 -14.55 -9.01 -5.32
CA GLY A 120 -13.56 -10.07 -5.54
C GLY A 120 -12.57 -9.85 -6.70
N MET A 121 -12.71 -8.77 -7.49
CA MET A 121 -11.79 -8.48 -8.59
C MET A 121 -10.56 -7.64 -8.21
N MET A 122 -10.48 -7.22 -6.96
CA MET A 122 -9.50 -6.20 -6.58
C MET A 122 -8.67 -6.65 -5.40
N ASP A 123 -7.38 -6.66 -5.63
CA ASP A 123 -6.40 -7.04 -4.64
C ASP A 123 -6.16 -5.91 -3.63
N THR A 124 -5.79 -6.32 -2.43
CA THR A 124 -5.39 -5.42 -1.35
C THR A 124 -4.15 -5.99 -0.70
N ILE A 125 -3.17 -5.13 -0.46
CA ILE A 125 -2.00 -5.45 0.35
C ILE A 125 -2.09 -4.60 1.60
N LEU A 126 -2.19 -5.26 2.74
CA LEU A 126 -2.25 -4.63 4.06
C LEU A 126 -0.85 -4.56 4.68
N ASN A 127 -0.65 -3.55 5.51
CA ASN A 127 0.57 -3.38 6.31
C ASN A 127 1.87 -3.32 5.49
N LEU A 128 1.80 -2.77 4.27
CA LEU A 128 3.00 -2.46 3.51
C LEU A 128 3.87 -1.47 4.31
N GLY A 129 5.12 -1.80 4.49
CA GLY A 129 6.08 -1.12 5.38
C GLY A 129 6.55 -2.00 6.53
N LEU A 130 5.90 -3.17 6.78
CA LEU A 130 6.44 -4.16 7.72
C LEU A 130 7.71 -4.80 7.16
N ASN A 131 8.70 -4.94 8.03
CA ASN A 131 9.92 -5.72 7.84
C ASN A 131 10.40 -6.25 9.20
N ASP A 132 11.48 -7.02 9.21
CA ASP A 132 11.97 -7.64 10.46
C ASP A 132 12.33 -6.61 11.54
N ASP A 133 12.92 -5.48 11.17
CA ASP A 133 13.32 -4.43 12.12
C ASP A 133 12.10 -3.70 12.69
N VAL A 134 11.11 -3.40 11.85
CA VAL A 134 9.84 -2.80 12.28
C VAL A 134 9.10 -3.74 13.23
N VAL A 135 8.97 -5.01 12.88
CA VAL A 135 8.34 -6.04 13.72
C VAL A 135 9.03 -6.14 15.08
N ALA A 136 10.36 -6.25 15.10
CA ALA A 136 11.13 -6.34 16.34
C ALA A 136 10.94 -5.09 17.21
N THR A 137 10.94 -3.91 16.60
CA THR A 137 10.77 -2.65 17.34
C THR A 137 9.35 -2.48 17.89
N MET A 138 8.33 -2.85 17.11
CA MET A 138 6.93 -2.80 17.56
C MET A 138 6.73 -3.69 18.79
N ILE A 139 7.25 -4.93 18.75
CA ILE A 139 7.15 -5.89 19.87
C ILE A 139 7.87 -5.34 21.11
N LYS A 140 9.11 -4.85 20.93
CA LYS A 140 9.90 -4.29 22.04
C LYS A 140 9.23 -3.06 22.68
N GLY A 141 8.51 -2.28 21.90
CA GLY A 141 7.82 -1.06 22.36
C GLY A 141 6.50 -1.31 23.09
N ASN A 142 5.99 -2.53 23.08
CA ASN A 142 4.71 -2.86 23.74
C ASN A 142 4.85 -4.08 24.65
N PRO A 143 4.63 -3.93 25.96
CA PRO A 143 4.78 -5.02 26.93
C PRO A 143 3.61 -6.01 26.94
N ASP A 144 2.53 -5.78 26.19
CA ASP A 144 1.38 -6.69 26.15
C ASP A 144 1.73 -7.98 25.37
N PRO A 145 1.67 -9.15 26.00
CA PRO A 145 1.97 -10.43 25.33
C PRO A 145 1.05 -10.73 24.14
N THR A 146 -0.17 -10.22 24.16
CA THR A 146 -1.12 -10.43 23.03
C THR A 146 -0.73 -9.61 21.81
N PHE A 147 0.00 -8.51 22.00
CA PHE A 147 0.48 -7.64 20.93
C PHE A 147 1.56 -8.32 20.08
N GLU A 148 2.46 -9.10 20.69
CA GLU A 148 3.46 -9.86 19.93
C GLU A 148 2.79 -10.81 18.93
N ARG A 149 1.77 -11.54 19.39
CA ARG A 149 0.99 -12.41 18.52
C ARG A 149 0.35 -11.63 17.35
N PHE A 150 -0.28 -10.49 17.65
CA PHE A 150 -0.90 -9.63 16.64
C PHE A 150 0.11 -9.15 15.59
N VAL A 151 1.31 -8.75 16.01
CA VAL A 151 2.36 -8.26 15.09
C VAL A 151 2.83 -9.38 14.16
N TYR A 152 3.11 -10.59 14.69
CA TYR A 152 3.52 -11.72 13.86
C TYR A 152 2.41 -12.22 12.94
N ASP A 153 1.14 -12.20 13.37
CA ASP A 153 0.02 -12.54 12.50
C ASP A 153 -0.13 -11.51 11.36
N SER A 154 0.03 -10.22 11.66
CA SER A 154 0.02 -9.16 10.66
C SER A 154 1.17 -9.29 9.67
N TYR A 155 2.36 -9.66 10.16
CA TYR A 155 3.55 -9.81 9.33
C TYR A 155 3.46 -11.01 8.38
N ARG A 156 3.06 -12.19 8.87
CA ARG A 156 2.87 -13.36 8.03
C ARG A 156 1.82 -13.11 6.93
N ARG A 157 0.71 -12.42 7.27
CA ARG A 157 -0.33 -12.03 6.31
C ARG A 157 0.19 -11.06 5.26
N PHE A 158 1.02 -10.11 5.67
CA PHE A 158 1.66 -9.20 4.74
C PHE A 158 2.54 -9.96 3.74
N ILE A 159 3.41 -10.87 4.22
CA ILE A 159 4.28 -11.68 3.35
C ILE A 159 3.43 -12.49 2.36
N GLN A 160 2.37 -13.15 2.83
CA GLN A 160 1.47 -13.93 1.97
C GLN A 160 0.81 -13.06 0.90
N MET A 161 0.20 -11.93 1.29
CA MET A 161 -0.48 -11.03 0.35
C MET A 161 0.50 -10.42 -0.67
N PHE A 162 1.68 -10.00 -0.22
CA PHE A 162 2.71 -9.44 -1.10
C PHE A 162 3.20 -10.49 -2.10
N SER A 163 3.46 -11.70 -1.63
CA SER A 163 3.90 -12.81 -2.46
C SER A 163 2.86 -13.18 -3.52
N ASP A 164 1.60 -13.32 -3.13
CA ASP A 164 0.51 -13.72 -4.01
C ASP A 164 0.17 -12.62 -5.04
N VAL A 165 0.01 -11.39 -4.58
CA VAL A 165 -0.51 -10.28 -5.41
C VAL A 165 0.58 -9.60 -6.25
N VAL A 166 1.78 -9.39 -5.68
CA VAL A 166 2.85 -8.62 -6.35
C VAL A 166 3.80 -9.52 -7.10
N MET A 167 4.16 -10.65 -6.47
CA MET A 167 5.19 -11.56 -7.00
C MET A 167 4.61 -12.79 -7.70
N GLU A 168 3.28 -12.89 -7.75
CA GLU A 168 2.54 -13.98 -8.41
C GLU A 168 2.90 -15.38 -7.87
N VAL A 169 3.38 -15.44 -6.64
CA VAL A 169 3.62 -16.69 -5.92
C VAL A 169 2.31 -17.12 -5.25
N GLY A 170 1.62 -18.08 -5.84
CA GLY A 170 0.26 -18.46 -5.45
C GLY A 170 0.11 -18.76 -3.96
N LYS A 171 -0.94 -18.23 -3.34
CA LYS A 171 -1.26 -18.36 -1.91
C LYS A 171 -1.30 -19.79 -1.38
N LYS A 172 -1.57 -20.79 -2.23
CA LYS A 172 -1.64 -22.21 -1.88
C LYS A 172 -0.40 -22.72 -1.14
N TYR A 173 0.79 -22.23 -1.49
CA TYR A 173 2.03 -22.64 -0.85
C TYR A 173 2.08 -22.20 0.62
N PHE A 174 1.61 -21.01 0.89
CA PHE A 174 1.54 -20.45 2.25
C PHE A 174 0.42 -21.09 3.07
N GLU A 175 -0.73 -21.37 2.47
CA GLU A 175 -1.85 -22.07 3.11
C GLU A 175 -1.44 -23.48 3.56
N GLN A 176 -0.68 -24.22 2.75
CA GLN A 176 -0.13 -25.53 3.14
C GLN A 176 0.80 -25.45 4.36
N LEU A 177 1.62 -24.41 4.47
CA LEU A 177 2.48 -24.20 5.65
C LEU A 177 1.65 -23.92 6.91
N ILE A 178 0.57 -23.13 6.79
CA ILE A 178 -0.36 -22.87 7.90
C ILE A 178 -1.03 -24.17 8.35
N ASP A 179 -1.57 -24.94 7.41
CA ASP A 179 -2.30 -26.17 7.71
C ASP A 179 -1.38 -27.20 8.37
N LYS A 180 -0.16 -27.36 7.86
CA LYS A 180 0.86 -28.20 8.47
C LYS A 180 1.18 -27.77 9.91
N MET A 181 1.37 -26.48 10.15
CA MET A 181 1.62 -25.94 11.49
C MET A 181 0.45 -26.25 12.44
N LYS A 182 -0.79 -26.08 11.97
CA LYS A 182 -2.00 -26.41 12.76
C LYS A 182 -2.06 -27.89 13.11
N GLU A 183 -1.75 -28.78 12.17
CA GLU A 183 -1.68 -30.23 12.43
C GLU A 183 -0.61 -30.58 13.46
N GLU A 184 0.61 -30.05 13.32
CA GLU A 184 1.72 -30.27 14.26
C GLU A 184 1.40 -29.78 15.68
N LYS A 185 0.62 -28.71 15.80
CA LYS A 185 0.21 -28.14 17.10
C LYS A 185 -1.10 -28.70 17.65
N GLY A 186 -1.82 -29.51 16.87
CA GLY A 186 -3.11 -30.07 17.25
C GLY A 186 -4.20 -28.99 17.42
N VAL A 187 -4.13 -27.89 16.68
CA VAL A 187 -5.09 -26.79 16.74
C VAL A 187 -5.90 -26.71 15.45
N LYS A 188 -7.09 -26.12 15.55
CA LYS A 188 -8.04 -26.07 14.41
C LYS A 188 -8.01 -24.73 13.68
N TYR A 189 -7.84 -23.63 14.40
CA TYR A 189 -7.97 -22.29 13.85
C TYR A 189 -6.65 -21.51 13.92
N ASP A 190 -6.43 -20.60 12.99
CA ASP A 190 -5.25 -19.71 13.00
C ASP A 190 -5.14 -18.89 14.28
N VAL A 191 -6.28 -18.58 14.92
CA VAL A 191 -6.33 -17.82 16.17
C VAL A 191 -5.75 -18.59 17.37
N ASP A 192 -5.67 -19.90 17.26
CA ASP A 192 -5.12 -20.80 18.32
C ASP A 192 -3.59 -20.88 18.26
N LEU A 193 -2.98 -20.41 17.16
CA LEU A 193 -1.51 -20.38 17.01
C LEU A 193 -0.91 -19.30 17.92
N THR A 194 0.17 -19.66 18.59
CA THR A 194 0.90 -18.75 19.49
C THR A 194 1.74 -17.73 18.74
N ALA A 195 2.24 -16.71 19.41
CA ALA A 195 3.19 -15.73 18.83
C ALA A 195 4.43 -16.42 18.25
N GLN A 196 4.96 -17.43 18.95
CA GLN A 196 6.11 -18.19 18.49
C GLN A 196 5.82 -19.03 17.25
N ASP A 197 4.63 -19.62 17.15
CA ASP A 197 4.20 -20.37 15.96
C ASP A 197 4.08 -19.43 14.74
N LEU A 198 3.49 -18.26 14.94
CA LEU A 198 3.32 -17.24 13.88
C LEU A 198 4.67 -16.63 13.46
N LYS A 199 5.62 -16.47 14.39
CA LYS A 199 7.00 -16.09 14.07
C LYS A 199 7.64 -17.14 13.16
N THR A 200 7.52 -18.42 13.54
CA THR A 200 8.05 -19.54 12.75
C THR A 200 7.42 -19.58 11.36
N LEU A 201 6.08 -19.37 11.26
CA LEU A 201 5.39 -19.27 9.98
C LEU A 201 5.91 -18.10 9.11
N ALA A 202 6.16 -16.93 9.71
CA ALA A 202 6.72 -15.80 8.96
C ALA A 202 8.08 -16.13 8.34
N GLU A 203 8.95 -16.84 9.08
CA GLU A 203 10.24 -17.31 8.56
C GLU A 203 10.07 -18.37 7.45
N GLN A 204 9.16 -19.33 7.64
CA GLN A 204 8.84 -20.32 6.61
C GLN A 204 8.27 -19.66 5.35
N PHE A 205 7.44 -18.63 5.49
CA PHE A 205 6.90 -17.88 4.36
C PHE A 205 7.99 -17.14 3.58
N LYS A 206 8.95 -16.53 4.27
CA LYS A 206 10.11 -15.90 3.62
C LYS A 206 10.97 -16.92 2.88
N ALA A 207 11.16 -18.09 3.46
CA ALA A 207 11.88 -19.19 2.81
C ALA A 207 11.14 -19.69 1.57
N GLU A 208 9.83 -19.91 1.68
CA GLU A 208 9.00 -20.36 0.56
C GLU A 208 8.95 -19.32 -0.57
N TYR A 209 8.82 -18.04 -0.24
CA TYR A 209 8.93 -16.94 -1.21
C TYR A 209 10.23 -17.02 -2.01
N LYS A 210 11.37 -17.24 -1.34
CA LYS A 210 12.67 -17.40 -2.02
C LYS A 210 12.73 -18.66 -2.87
N ASN A 211 12.19 -19.77 -2.39
CA ASN A 211 12.18 -21.04 -3.15
C ASN A 211 11.40 -20.93 -4.46
N GLN A 212 10.30 -20.17 -4.48
CA GLN A 212 9.46 -20.02 -5.67
C GLN A 212 10.01 -19.03 -6.69
N LEU A 213 10.81 -18.08 -6.27
CA LEU A 213 11.39 -17.06 -7.16
C LEU A 213 12.82 -17.39 -7.64
N GLY A 214 13.50 -18.34 -7.01
CA GLY A 214 14.90 -18.70 -7.31
C GLY A 214 15.84 -17.76 -6.57
#